data_945e96113648474da30c54d896678bbc
#
_entry.id   945e96113648474da30c54d896678bbc
#
_cell.length_a   1.000
_cell.length_b   1.000
_cell.length_c   1.000
_cell.angle_alpha   90.00
_cell.angle_beta   90.00
_cell.angle_gamma   90.00
#
_symmetry.space_group_name_H-M   'P 1'
#
loop_
_entity.id
_entity.type
_entity.pdbx_description
1 polymer ?
#
loop_
_entity_poly.entity_id
_entity_poly.type
_entity_poly.pdbx_seq_one_letter_code
_entity_poly.pdbx_strand_id
1 'polypeptide(L)'
;MATQDINNQNVIDQEEVLRPKMVTVEIAGKSYQVPEGITVIKALWYTGQEVIRGIGCLGGFCGACATYYRTKDDPKVRTCLACQTAVEDGMSFSMVPPFPARKAIYNMAELKDPKQDLFNLYPEAPLCRNCNACTDACPQGINVREGVWRAVFGDFKTVSEIFMDCVMCGLCAPVCIADIAPSLVALYASRAQGVHFTEKPERLYQRIKEIDEGRYKAEWDRVLTMSEQELAKVCAELK
;
A
#
# COMPACT_ATOMS: atom_id res chain seq x y z
N MET A 1 54.00 29.19 36.82
CA MET A 1 52.70 28.51 36.80
C MET A 1 52.18 28.55 35.37
N ALA A 2 52.37 27.46 34.67
CA ALA A 2 51.97 27.35 33.25
C ALA A 2 50.51 26.81 33.23
N THR A 3 49.62 27.62 32.71
CA THR A 3 48.27 27.19 32.32
C THR A 3 48.40 26.40 31.02
N GLN A 4 48.12 25.12 31.12
CA GLN A 4 48.05 24.25 29.96
C GLN A 4 46.83 24.63 29.13
N ASP A 5 47.09 25.07 27.90
CA ASP A 5 46.10 25.13 26.82
C ASP A 5 45.54 23.73 26.56
N ILE A 6 44.35 23.46 27.01
CA ILE A 6 43.59 22.25 26.65
C ILE A 6 43.16 22.44 25.20
N ASN A 7 43.89 21.80 24.35
CA ASN A 7 43.86 21.84 22.91
C ASN A 7 42.46 21.44 22.39
N ASN A 8 41.87 22.38 21.69
CA ASN A 8 40.55 22.32 21.03
C ASN A 8 40.61 21.46 19.76
N GLN A 9 41.19 20.26 19.83
CA GLN A 9 41.32 19.34 18.68
C GLN A 9 40.41 18.15 18.69
N ASN A 10 39.42 18.11 19.60
CA ASN A 10 38.39 17.05 19.67
C ASN A 10 36.96 17.55 19.49
N VAL A 11 36.76 18.72 18.90
CA VAL A 11 35.48 19.04 18.32
C VAL A 11 35.47 18.36 16.95
N ILE A 12 35.25 17.06 16.94
CA ILE A 12 34.77 16.36 15.74
C ILE A 12 33.58 17.18 15.28
N ASP A 13 33.69 17.69 14.07
CA ASP A 13 32.70 18.56 13.48
C ASP A 13 31.30 17.90 13.65
N GLN A 14 30.53 18.37 14.63
CA GLN A 14 29.23 17.77 14.96
C GLN A 14 28.26 17.84 13.76
N GLU A 15 28.54 18.73 12.81
CA GLU A 15 27.86 18.80 11.52
C GLU A 15 28.23 17.62 10.60
N GLU A 16 29.43 17.09 10.65
CA GLU A 16 29.83 15.94 9.83
C GLU A 16 29.28 14.62 10.37
N VAL A 17 29.09 14.51 11.69
CA VAL A 17 28.44 13.35 12.34
C VAL A 17 26.93 13.33 12.13
N LEU A 18 26.31 14.48 11.85
CA LEU A 18 24.86 14.61 11.63
C LEU A 18 24.44 14.42 10.17
N ARG A 19 25.37 14.39 9.22
CA ARG A 19 25.05 14.11 7.82
C ARG A 19 25.06 12.61 7.58
N PRO A 20 23.91 11.99 7.26
CA PRO A 20 23.89 10.57 6.96
C PRO A 20 24.77 10.31 5.75
N LYS A 21 25.59 9.25 5.82
CA LYS A 21 26.34 8.75 4.66
C LYS A 21 25.37 8.47 3.53
N MET A 22 25.68 8.95 2.34
CA MET A 22 24.84 8.73 1.16
C MET A 22 25.32 7.50 0.40
N VAL A 23 24.39 6.71 -0.09
CA VAL A 23 24.63 5.52 -0.91
C VAL A 23 23.91 5.66 -2.24
N THR A 24 24.46 5.03 -3.27
CA THR A 24 23.86 5.00 -4.61
C THR A 24 22.94 3.81 -4.72
N VAL A 25 21.68 4.05 -5.06
CA VAL A 25 20.69 2.99 -5.35
C VAL A 25 20.12 3.17 -6.74
N GLU A 26 19.69 2.08 -7.35
CA GLU A 26 18.98 2.08 -8.62
C GLU A 26 17.50 1.75 -8.39
N ILE A 27 16.62 2.66 -8.77
CA ILE A 27 15.16 2.49 -8.64
C ILE A 27 14.57 2.44 -10.05
N ALA A 28 14.01 1.29 -10.41
CA ALA A 28 13.41 1.08 -11.74
C ALA A 28 14.33 1.54 -12.90
N GLY A 29 15.64 1.26 -12.81
CA GLY A 29 16.64 1.58 -13.81
C GLY A 29 17.20 3.01 -13.77
N LYS A 30 16.86 3.82 -12.76
CA LYS A 30 17.42 5.16 -12.55
C LYS A 30 18.23 5.20 -11.25
N SER A 31 19.40 5.83 -11.30
CA SER A 31 20.29 5.98 -10.13
C SER A 31 19.89 7.18 -9.28
N TYR A 32 19.92 7.00 -7.96
CA TYR A 32 19.62 8.01 -6.97
C TYR A 32 20.63 7.95 -5.81
N GLN A 33 20.84 9.09 -5.15
CA GLN A 33 21.58 9.19 -3.90
C GLN A 33 20.59 9.24 -2.74
N VAL A 34 20.72 8.32 -1.79
CA VAL A 34 19.82 8.24 -0.62
C VAL A 34 20.65 8.04 0.65
N PRO A 35 20.14 8.43 1.83
CA PRO A 35 20.79 8.16 3.10
C PRO A 35 20.98 6.65 3.33
N GLU A 36 22.18 6.24 3.76
CA GLU A 36 22.45 4.86 4.16
C GLU A 36 21.55 4.43 5.34
N GLY A 37 21.10 3.19 5.34
CA GLY A 37 20.34 2.61 6.46
C GLY A 37 18.85 2.96 6.50
N ILE A 38 18.35 3.82 5.61
CA ILE A 38 16.91 3.98 5.47
C ILE A 38 16.30 2.75 4.80
N THR A 39 15.02 2.49 5.03
CA THR A 39 14.35 1.36 4.38
C THR A 39 14.07 1.66 2.91
N VAL A 40 13.92 0.60 2.10
CA VAL A 40 13.60 0.72 0.66
C VAL A 40 12.37 1.60 0.43
N ILE A 41 11.32 1.50 1.26
CA ILE A 41 10.13 2.34 1.11
C ILE A 41 10.43 3.81 1.43
N LYS A 42 11.29 4.09 2.41
CA LYS A 42 11.74 5.45 2.71
C LYS A 42 12.62 6.01 1.60
N ALA A 43 13.44 5.17 0.95
CA ALA A 43 14.24 5.58 -0.20
C ALA A 43 13.34 5.97 -1.39
N LEU A 44 12.24 5.25 -1.63
CA LEU A 44 11.24 5.63 -2.63
C LEU A 44 10.65 7.01 -2.34
N TRP A 45 10.22 7.27 -1.11
CA TRP A 45 9.69 8.59 -0.74
C TRP A 45 10.75 9.69 -0.80
N TYR A 46 11.97 9.41 -0.33
CA TYR A 46 13.09 10.35 -0.38
C TYR A 46 13.41 10.81 -1.81
N THR A 47 13.26 9.92 -2.78
CA THR A 47 13.48 10.20 -4.21
C THR A 47 12.27 10.76 -4.94
N GLY A 48 11.21 11.11 -4.21
CA GLY A 48 9.99 11.72 -4.75
C GLY A 48 9.07 10.74 -5.49
N GLN A 49 9.23 9.43 -5.27
CA GLN A 49 8.32 8.45 -5.85
C GLN A 49 6.99 8.47 -5.11
N GLU A 50 5.90 8.64 -5.84
CA GLU A 50 4.55 8.52 -5.28
C GLU A 50 4.19 7.04 -5.14
N VAL A 51 4.31 6.51 -3.92
CA VAL A 51 3.91 5.14 -3.62
C VAL A 51 2.45 5.14 -3.16
N ILE A 52 1.53 5.06 -4.12
CA ILE A 52 0.07 5.04 -3.87
C ILE A 52 -0.41 3.63 -3.51
N ARG A 53 0.30 2.59 -3.96
CA ARG A 53 0.01 1.17 -3.72
C ARG A 53 1.23 0.48 -3.16
N GLY A 54 1.01 -0.68 -2.56
CA GLY A 54 2.09 -1.41 -1.92
C GLY A 54 2.46 -0.82 -0.57
N ILE A 55 1.54 -0.09 0.06
CA ILE A 55 1.65 0.40 1.43
C ILE A 55 0.47 -0.13 2.24
N GLY A 56 0.81 -0.81 3.34
CA GLY A 56 -0.17 -1.28 4.30
C GLY A 56 0.29 -0.95 5.72
N CYS A 57 0.69 -1.95 6.49
CA CYS A 57 1.03 -1.80 7.91
C CYS A 57 2.34 -1.07 8.20
N LEU A 58 3.29 -1.01 7.25
CA LEU A 58 4.68 -0.55 7.41
C LEU A 58 5.47 -1.26 8.53
N GLY A 59 4.89 -2.29 9.12
CA GLY A 59 5.43 -3.06 10.26
C GLY A 59 5.87 -4.49 9.89
N GLY A 60 5.94 -4.86 8.61
CA GLY A 60 6.41 -6.18 8.18
C GLY A 60 5.37 -7.30 8.18
N PHE A 61 4.09 -7.00 8.46
CA PHE A 61 3.04 -8.03 8.60
C PHE A 61 2.25 -8.30 7.32
N CYS A 62 1.81 -7.24 6.62
CA CYS A 62 0.80 -7.39 5.58
C CYS A 62 1.34 -7.85 4.22
N GLY A 63 2.65 -7.79 3.98
CA GLY A 63 3.27 -8.13 2.71
C GLY A 63 3.01 -7.14 1.56
N ALA A 64 2.21 -6.09 1.76
CA ALA A 64 1.83 -5.15 0.71
C ALA A 64 3.02 -4.45 0.04
N CYS A 65 4.10 -4.21 0.81
CA CYS A 65 5.32 -3.56 0.33
C CYS A 65 6.36 -4.54 -0.23
N ALA A 66 5.94 -5.71 -0.68
CA ALA A 66 6.85 -6.64 -1.34
C ALA A 66 7.55 -5.98 -2.53
N THR A 67 8.86 -6.19 -2.62
CA THR A 67 9.72 -5.52 -3.57
C THR A 67 10.75 -6.51 -4.11
N TYR A 68 11.04 -6.46 -5.40
CA TYR A 68 12.17 -7.17 -5.99
C TYR A 68 13.43 -6.33 -5.86
N TYR A 69 14.50 -6.97 -5.47
CA TYR A 69 15.81 -6.33 -5.38
C TYR A 69 16.95 -7.27 -5.77
N ARG A 70 18.09 -6.67 -6.08
CA ARG A 70 19.39 -7.31 -6.19
C ARG A 70 20.43 -6.39 -5.55
N THR A 71 21.51 -6.97 -5.06
CA THR A 71 22.67 -6.22 -4.57
C THR A 71 23.75 -6.14 -5.65
N LYS A 72 24.73 -5.28 -5.44
CA LYS A 72 25.87 -5.12 -6.36
C LYS A 72 26.66 -6.42 -6.55
N ASP A 73 26.81 -7.19 -5.47
CA ASP A 73 27.67 -8.38 -5.43
C ASP A 73 26.89 -9.67 -5.74
N ASP A 74 25.57 -9.63 -5.72
CA ASP A 74 24.70 -10.79 -6.04
C ASP A 74 23.62 -10.38 -7.06
N PRO A 75 23.76 -10.81 -8.32
CA PRO A 75 22.82 -10.46 -9.38
C PRO A 75 21.48 -11.21 -9.26
N LYS A 76 21.34 -12.16 -8.33
CA LYS A 76 20.09 -12.89 -8.14
C LYS A 76 19.00 -11.93 -7.67
N VAL A 77 17.86 -12.00 -8.35
CA VAL A 77 16.66 -11.27 -7.94
C VAL A 77 16.04 -11.95 -6.73
N ARG A 78 15.84 -11.19 -5.68
CA ARG A 78 15.24 -11.61 -4.42
C ARG A 78 14.02 -10.76 -4.13
N THR A 79 13.16 -11.24 -3.25
CA THR A 79 12.03 -10.48 -2.70
C THR A 79 12.33 -10.03 -1.28
N CYS A 80 11.85 -8.85 -0.93
CA CYS A 80 11.91 -8.34 0.44
C CYS A 80 10.64 -7.55 0.77
N LEU A 81 10.50 -7.19 2.04
CA LEU A 81 9.51 -6.22 2.48
C LEU A 81 10.17 -4.84 2.53
N ALA A 82 9.78 -3.96 1.63
CA ALA A 82 10.37 -2.62 1.49
C ALA A 82 10.32 -1.78 2.79
N CYS A 83 9.35 -2.05 3.67
CA CYS A 83 9.24 -1.35 4.94
C CYS A 83 10.23 -1.85 6.02
N GLN A 84 10.89 -3.01 5.80
CA GLN A 84 11.80 -3.63 6.77
C GLN A 84 13.24 -3.72 6.25
N THR A 85 13.45 -3.68 4.95
CA THR A 85 14.77 -3.87 4.34
C THR A 85 15.47 -2.53 4.18
N ALA A 86 16.65 -2.40 4.79
CA ALA A 86 17.50 -1.23 4.64
C ALA A 86 18.17 -1.22 3.24
N VAL A 87 18.41 -0.02 2.71
CA VAL A 87 19.15 0.15 1.45
C VAL A 87 20.65 0.01 1.69
N GLU A 88 21.34 -0.56 0.70
CA GLU A 88 22.78 -0.73 0.65
C GLU A 88 23.33 -0.09 -0.63
N ASP A 89 24.62 0.26 -0.64
CA ASP A 89 25.25 0.84 -1.82
C ASP A 89 25.25 -0.12 -3.01
N GLY A 90 24.83 0.40 -4.16
CA GLY A 90 24.68 -0.38 -5.39
C GLY A 90 23.45 -1.32 -5.41
N MET A 91 22.53 -1.21 -4.44
CA MET A 91 21.29 -1.96 -4.46
C MET A 91 20.36 -1.46 -5.56
N SER A 92 19.81 -2.39 -6.34
CA SER A 92 18.81 -2.10 -7.37
C SER A 92 17.48 -2.73 -6.96
N PHE A 93 16.38 -1.98 -7.03
CA PHE A 93 15.07 -2.48 -6.63
C PHE A 93 13.91 -1.89 -7.43
N SER A 94 12.81 -2.62 -7.45
CA SER A 94 11.56 -2.24 -8.09
C SER A 94 10.37 -2.77 -7.32
N MET A 95 9.37 -1.92 -7.11
CA MET A 95 8.13 -2.33 -6.44
C MET A 95 7.43 -3.46 -7.18
N VAL A 96 6.88 -4.40 -6.43
CA VAL A 96 6.03 -5.47 -6.93
C VAL A 96 4.55 -5.02 -6.86
N PRO A 97 3.75 -5.34 -7.86
CA PRO A 97 4.09 -5.93 -9.14
C PRO A 97 4.73 -4.89 -10.08
N PRO A 98 5.80 -5.23 -10.80
CA PRO A 98 6.40 -4.34 -11.80
C PRO A 98 5.51 -4.20 -13.05
N PHE A 99 4.49 -5.02 -13.18
CA PHE A 99 3.61 -5.02 -14.33
C PHE A 99 2.47 -4.03 -14.14
N PRO A 100 2.13 -3.25 -15.18
CA PRO A 100 0.87 -2.55 -15.20
C PRO A 100 -0.26 -3.59 -15.33
N ALA A 101 -0.81 -4.03 -14.20
CA ALA A 101 -2.05 -4.79 -14.24
C ALA A 101 -3.10 -3.94 -14.95
N ARG A 102 -3.78 -4.49 -15.94
CA ARG A 102 -4.88 -3.81 -16.63
C ARG A 102 -5.92 -3.42 -15.58
N LYS A 103 -6.04 -2.13 -15.34
CA LYS A 103 -7.04 -1.60 -14.42
C LYS A 103 -8.17 -1.06 -15.26
N ALA A 104 -9.32 -1.71 -15.22
CA ALA A 104 -10.52 -1.19 -15.83
C ALA A 104 -10.93 0.13 -15.13
N ILE A 105 -11.38 1.09 -15.93
CA ILE A 105 -11.95 2.36 -15.46
C ILE A 105 -13.45 2.24 -15.60
N TYR A 106 -14.18 2.40 -14.51
CA TYR A 106 -15.63 2.29 -14.47
C TYR A 106 -16.22 3.14 -13.36
N ASN A 107 -17.46 3.57 -13.55
CA ASN A 107 -18.27 4.15 -12.49
C ASN A 107 -19.28 3.10 -12.01
N MET A 108 -19.15 2.66 -10.77
CA MET A 108 -19.99 1.60 -10.21
C MET A 108 -21.48 1.93 -10.24
N ALA A 109 -21.86 3.22 -10.08
CA ALA A 109 -23.24 3.65 -10.08
C ALA A 109 -23.92 3.59 -11.47
N GLU A 110 -23.11 3.58 -12.55
CA GLU A 110 -23.61 3.53 -13.93
C GLU A 110 -23.77 2.12 -14.49
N LEU A 111 -23.26 1.11 -13.77
CA LEU A 111 -23.36 -0.29 -14.18
C LEU A 111 -24.80 -0.78 -14.04
N LYS A 112 -25.34 -1.39 -15.11
CA LYS A 112 -26.72 -1.89 -15.16
C LYS A 112 -26.83 -3.34 -14.72
N ASP A 113 -25.88 -4.16 -15.15
CA ASP A 113 -25.77 -5.57 -14.75
C ASP A 113 -24.33 -5.85 -14.28
N PRO A 114 -24.07 -5.65 -12.99
CA PRO A 114 -22.71 -5.82 -12.46
C PRO A 114 -22.11 -7.21 -12.70
N LYS A 115 -22.95 -8.25 -12.84
CA LYS A 115 -22.44 -9.61 -13.12
C LYS A 115 -21.96 -9.75 -14.56
N GLN A 116 -22.71 -9.22 -15.51
CA GLN A 116 -22.31 -9.22 -16.92
C GLN A 116 -21.18 -8.21 -17.16
N ASP A 117 -21.22 -7.06 -16.53
CA ASP A 117 -20.21 -6.02 -16.65
C ASP A 117 -18.83 -6.47 -16.16
N LEU A 118 -18.76 -7.45 -15.25
CA LEU A 118 -17.50 -8.09 -14.86
C LEU A 118 -16.75 -8.62 -16.12
N PHE A 119 -17.44 -9.30 -17.02
CA PHE A 119 -16.82 -9.88 -18.22
C PHE A 119 -16.43 -8.83 -19.26
N ASN A 120 -17.14 -7.69 -19.27
CA ASN A 120 -16.77 -6.56 -20.14
C ASN A 120 -15.50 -5.86 -19.64
N LEU A 121 -15.33 -5.76 -18.32
CA LEU A 121 -14.22 -5.06 -17.67
C LEU A 121 -13.00 -5.95 -17.46
N TYR A 122 -13.22 -7.24 -17.20
CA TYR A 122 -12.21 -8.26 -16.92
C TYR A 122 -12.49 -9.54 -17.72
N PRO A 123 -12.38 -9.50 -19.05
CA PRO A 123 -12.70 -10.64 -19.93
C PRO A 123 -11.80 -11.85 -19.67
N GLU A 124 -10.65 -11.65 -19.03
CA GLU A 124 -9.74 -12.71 -18.64
C GLU A 124 -10.19 -13.49 -17.40
N ALA A 125 -11.10 -12.96 -16.58
CA ALA A 125 -11.51 -13.61 -15.34
C ALA A 125 -12.00 -15.05 -15.51
N PRO A 126 -12.84 -15.39 -16.51
CA PRO A 126 -13.31 -16.76 -16.74
C PRO A 126 -12.22 -17.70 -17.30
N LEU A 127 -11.06 -17.18 -17.68
CA LEU A 127 -9.95 -17.98 -18.20
C LEU A 127 -9.11 -18.62 -17.10
N CYS A 128 -9.52 -18.52 -15.85
CA CYS A 128 -8.82 -19.08 -14.70
C CYS A 128 -8.52 -20.57 -14.89
N ARG A 129 -7.25 -20.95 -14.77
CA ARG A 129 -6.78 -22.35 -14.92
C ARG A 129 -6.84 -23.17 -13.64
N ASN A 130 -7.36 -22.61 -12.56
CA ASN A 130 -7.50 -23.29 -11.27
C ASN A 130 -6.16 -23.81 -10.69
N CYS A 131 -5.04 -23.18 -11.04
CA CYS A 131 -3.69 -23.62 -10.70
C CYS A 131 -3.26 -23.31 -9.27
N ASN A 132 -4.01 -22.49 -8.54
CA ASN A 132 -3.77 -22.09 -7.14
C ASN A 132 -2.58 -21.12 -6.90
N ALA A 133 -1.75 -20.80 -7.90
CA ALA A 133 -0.56 -19.97 -7.73
C ALA A 133 -0.87 -18.60 -7.06
N CYS A 134 -2.03 -18.00 -7.38
CA CYS A 134 -2.44 -16.72 -6.77
C CYS A 134 -2.79 -16.86 -5.27
N THR A 135 -3.32 -17.99 -4.83
CA THR A 135 -3.59 -18.30 -3.42
C THR A 135 -2.28 -18.51 -2.67
N ASP A 136 -1.36 -19.29 -3.25
CA ASP A 136 -0.07 -19.57 -2.65
C ASP A 136 0.82 -18.31 -2.52
N ALA A 137 0.66 -17.37 -3.46
CA ALA A 137 1.37 -16.09 -3.43
C ALA A 137 0.75 -15.05 -2.48
N CYS A 138 -0.42 -15.33 -1.90
CA CYS A 138 -1.12 -14.34 -1.07
C CYS A 138 -0.50 -14.23 0.33
N PRO A 139 0.07 -13.05 0.72
CA PRO A 139 0.69 -12.88 2.03
C PRO A 139 -0.34 -12.86 3.18
N GLN A 140 -1.63 -12.67 2.86
CA GLN A 140 -2.73 -12.67 3.83
C GLN A 140 -3.40 -14.04 3.94
N GLY A 141 -2.93 -15.06 3.21
CA GLY A 141 -3.51 -16.41 3.25
C GLY A 141 -4.92 -16.50 2.66
N ILE A 142 -5.33 -15.53 1.84
CA ILE A 142 -6.65 -15.51 1.20
C ILE A 142 -6.74 -16.62 0.16
N ASN A 143 -7.85 -17.35 0.10
CA ASN A 143 -8.15 -18.27 -0.99
C ASN A 143 -8.54 -17.50 -2.26
N VAL A 144 -7.52 -16.92 -2.90
CA VAL A 144 -7.68 -16.02 -4.06
C VAL A 144 -8.32 -16.72 -5.24
N ARG A 145 -7.90 -17.97 -5.51
CA ARG A 145 -8.46 -18.80 -6.59
C ARG A 145 -9.97 -18.98 -6.44
N GLU A 146 -10.43 -19.33 -5.24
CA GLU A 146 -11.86 -19.49 -4.95
C GLU A 146 -12.61 -18.20 -5.19
N GLY A 147 -12.05 -17.08 -4.73
CA GLY A 147 -12.67 -15.77 -4.93
C GLY A 147 -12.81 -15.37 -6.39
N VAL A 148 -11.84 -15.69 -7.27
CA VAL A 148 -11.96 -15.45 -8.71
C VAL A 148 -13.15 -16.23 -9.29
N TRP A 149 -13.28 -17.51 -8.96
CA TRP A 149 -14.39 -18.32 -9.43
C TRP A 149 -15.74 -17.87 -8.89
N ARG A 150 -15.79 -17.47 -7.63
CA ARG A 150 -17.01 -16.88 -7.05
C ARG A 150 -17.44 -15.61 -7.79
N ALA A 151 -16.45 -14.75 -8.14
CA ALA A 151 -16.72 -13.56 -8.92
C ALA A 151 -17.26 -13.90 -10.32
N VAL A 152 -16.67 -14.88 -11.00
CA VAL A 152 -17.12 -15.35 -12.32
C VAL A 152 -18.55 -15.90 -12.26
N PHE A 153 -18.91 -16.60 -11.19
CA PHE A 153 -20.29 -17.08 -10.98
C PHE A 153 -21.26 -16.02 -10.42
N GLY A 154 -20.78 -14.80 -10.20
CA GLY A 154 -21.60 -13.67 -9.72
C GLY A 154 -21.97 -13.75 -8.24
N ASP A 155 -21.26 -14.57 -7.45
CA ASP A 155 -21.40 -14.66 -6.00
C ASP A 155 -20.51 -13.58 -5.33
N PHE A 156 -20.87 -12.33 -5.55
CA PHE A 156 -20.11 -11.17 -5.09
C PHE A 156 -20.12 -11.03 -3.56
N LYS A 157 -21.16 -11.54 -2.91
CA LYS A 157 -21.23 -11.56 -1.44
C LYS A 157 -20.07 -12.39 -0.86
N THR A 158 -19.93 -13.63 -1.28
CA THR A 158 -18.84 -14.51 -0.81
C THR A 158 -17.46 -13.96 -1.19
N VAL A 159 -17.32 -13.32 -2.38
CA VAL A 159 -16.08 -12.65 -2.74
C VAL A 159 -15.73 -11.55 -1.74
N SER A 160 -16.68 -10.73 -1.34
CA SER A 160 -16.48 -9.66 -0.36
C SER A 160 -16.01 -10.19 0.99
N GLU A 161 -16.56 -11.34 1.42
CA GLU A 161 -16.17 -12.02 2.66
C GLU A 161 -14.77 -12.60 2.57
N ILE A 162 -14.44 -13.32 1.48
CA ILE A 162 -13.11 -13.92 1.25
C ILE A 162 -12.01 -12.85 1.19
N PHE A 163 -12.28 -11.72 0.55
CA PHE A 163 -11.28 -10.65 0.33
C PHE A 163 -11.34 -9.51 1.35
N MET A 164 -12.03 -9.70 2.47
CA MET A 164 -12.12 -8.66 3.52
C MET A 164 -10.74 -8.18 3.98
N ASP A 165 -9.79 -9.11 4.13
CA ASP A 165 -8.43 -8.84 4.58
C ASP A 165 -7.46 -8.50 3.44
N CYS A 166 -7.97 -8.28 2.20
CA CYS A 166 -7.12 -8.01 1.06
C CYS A 166 -6.50 -6.61 1.13
N VAL A 167 -5.19 -6.55 1.25
CA VAL A 167 -4.40 -5.30 1.29
C VAL A 167 -4.05 -4.75 -0.09
N MET A 168 -4.59 -5.33 -1.17
CA MET A 168 -4.37 -4.90 -2.56
C MET A 168 -2.90 -4.84 -2.98
N CYS A 169 -2.05 -5.72 -2.46
CA CYS A 169 -0.62 -5.78 -2.79
C CYS A 169 -0.36 -6.13 -4.26
N GLY A 170 -1.28 -6.84 -4.93
CA GLY A 170 -1.18 -7.21 -6.34
C GLY A 170 -0.30 -8.43 -6.63
N LEU A 171 0.27 -9.11 -5.63
CA LEU A 171 1.17 -10.27 -5.82
C LEU A 171 0.51 -11.46 -6.53
N CYS A 172 -0.81 -11.55 -6.48
CA CYS A 172 -1.57 -12.57 -7.17
C CYS A 172 -1.61 -12.38 -8.71
N ALA A 173 -1.34 -11.18 -9.22
CA ALA A 173 -1.39 -10.90 -10.65
C ALA A 173 -0.16 -11.46 -11.42
N PRO A 174 1.10 -11.20 -11.02
CA PRO A 174 2.28 -11.64 -11.76
C PRO A 174 2.46 -13.16 -11.77
N VAL A 175 1.82 -13.89 -10.86
CA VAL A 175 1.89 -15.37 -10.83
C VAL A 175 0.76 -16.03 -11.61
N CYS A 176 -0.17 -15.25 -12.16
CA CYS A 176 -1.30 -15.79 -12.89
C CYS A 176 -0.92 -16.13 -14.35
N ILE A 177 -0.97 -17.42 -14.70
CA ILE A 177 -0.66 -17.92 -16.04
C ILE A 177 -1.73 -17.57 -17.09
N ALA A 178 -2.87 -17.02 -16.67
CA ALA A 178 -3.97 -16.55 -17.51
C ALA A 178 -4.08 -15.01 -17.54
N ASP A 179 -3.04 -14.30 -17.09
CA ASP A 179 -2.97 -12.84 -17.06
C ASP A 179 -4.13 -12.14 -16.31
N ILE A 180 -4.79 -12.86 -15.40
CA ILE A 180 -5.84 -12.31 -14.55
C ILE A 180 -5.16 -11.43 -13.49
N ALA A 181 -5.79 -10.32 -13.15
CA ALA A 181 -5.48 -9.55 -11.95
C ALA A 181 -6.50 -9.83 -10.84
N PRO A 182 -6.35 -10.93 -10.06
CA PRO A 182 -7.37 -11.42 -9.13
C PRO A 182 -7.80 -10.39 -8.10
N SER A 183 -6.86 -9.58 -7.60
CA SER A 183 -7.17 -8.51 -6.65
C SER A 183 -8.08 -7.43 -7.24
N LEU A 184 -7.97 -7.13 -8.53
CA LEU A 184 -8.82 -6.15 -9.20
C LEU A 184 -10.21 -6.73 -9.50
N VAL A 185 -10.28 -8.00 -9.88
CA VAL A 185 -11.55 -8.75 -10.03
C VAL A 185 -12.31 -8.77 -8.70
N ALA A 186 -11.62 -9.10 -7.61
CA ALA A 186 -12.21 -9.12 -6.28
C ALA A 186 -12.65 -7.73 -5.81
N LEU A 187 -11.84 -6.70 -6.05
CA LEU A 187 -12.20 -5.32 -5.73
C LEU A 187 -13.46 -4.87 -6.47
N TYR A 188 -13.57 -5.23 -7.76
CA TYR A 188 -14.79 -4.97 -8.53
C TYR A 188 -15.99 -5.66 -7.89
N ALA A 189 -15.90 -6.97 -7.63
CA ALA A 189 -16.98 -7.76 -7.06
C ALA A 189 -17.43 -7.21 -5.68
N SER A 190 -16.48 -6.86 -4.83
CA SER A 190 -16.78 -6.29 -3.51
C SER A 190 -17.46 -4.92 -3.60
N ARG A 191 -17.03 -4.07 -4.53
CA ARG A 191 -17.69 -2.78 -4.79
C ARG A 191 -19.09 -2.95 -5.36
N ALA A 192 -19.27 -3.88 -6.30
CA ALA A 192 -20.56 -4.20 -6.87
C ALA A 192 -21.53 -4.74 -5.79
N GLN A 193 -21.03 -5.62 -4.91
CA GLN A 193 -21.81 -6.09 -3.76
C GLN A 193 -22.28 -4.92 -2.89
N GLY A 194 -21.39 -4.01 -2.54
CA GLY A 194 -21.71 -2.88 -1.66
C GLY A 194 -22.68 -1.87 -2.28
N VAL A 195 -22.61 -1.63 -3.59
CA VAL A 195 -23.45 -0.62 -4.25
C VAL A 195 -24.81 -1.17 -4.69
N HIS A 196 -24.82 -2.40 -5.26
CA HIS A 196 -26.02 -2.92 -5.93
C HIS A 196 -26.79 -3.97 -5.13
N PHE A 197 -26.13 -4.67 -4.19
CA PHE A 197 -26.73 -5.84 -3.53
C PHE A 197 -26.78 -5.74 -2.00
N THR A 198 -26.10 -4.74 -1.40
CA THR A 198 -26.12 -4.56 0.06
C THR A 198 -27.01 -3.37 0.43
N GLU A 199 -27.95 -3.61 1.33
CA GLU A 199 -28.76 -2.55 1.91
C GLU A 199 -27.86 -1.60 2.73
N LYS A 200 -28.03 -0.30 2.50
CA LYS A 200 -27.30 0.71 3.25
C LYS A 200 -27.98 0.91 4.60
N PRO A 201 -27.24 0.83 5.71
CA PRO A 201 -27.81 1.00 7.03
C PRO A 201 -28.37 2.42 7.21
N GLU A 202 -29.54 2.54 7.85
CA GLU A 202 -30.20 3.83 8.13
C GLU A 202 -29.27 4.82 8.85
N ARG A 203 -28.43 4.31 9.75
CA ARG A 203 -27.41 5.11 10.46
C ARG A 203 -26.44 5.82 9.52
N LEU A 204 -26.15 5.25 8.34
CA LEU A 204 -25.29 5.90 7.34
C LEU A 204 -25.96 7.15 6.79
N TYR A 205 -27.24 7.07 6.44
CA TYR A 205 -28.00 8.21 5.94
C TYR A 205 -28.15 9.30 6.99
N GLN A 206 -28.42 8.92 8.24
CA GLN A 206 -28.46 9.87 9.35
C GLN A 206 -27.12 10.59 9.52
N ARG A 207 -25.99 9.87 9.46
CA ARG A 207 -24.66 10.44 9.58
C ARG A 207 -24.34 11.40 8.42
N ILE A 208 -24.68 11.03 7.19
CA ILE A 208 -24.51 11.90 6.02
C ILE A 208 -25.29 13.20 6.22
N LYS A 209 -26.57 13.09 6.61
CA LYS A 209 -27.41 14.26 6.89
C LYS A 209 -26.82 15.16 7.98
N GLU A 210 -26.35 14.59 9.08
CA GLU A 210 -25.68 15.36 10.14
C GLU A 210 -24.44 16.11 9.65
N ILE A 211 -23.67 15.51 8.73
CA ILE A 211 -22.48 16.14 8.12
C ILE A 211 -22.91 17.28 7.20
N ASP A 212 -23.88 17.05 6.32
CA ASP A 212 -24.39 18.02 5.35
C ASP A 212 -25.05 19.23 6.05
N GLU A 213 -25.72 19.00 7.17
CA GLU A 213 -26.30 20.05 8.04
C GLU A 213 -25.22 20.78 8.87
N GLY A 214 -23.97 20.36 8.79
CA GLY A 214 -22.85 21.03 9.47
C GLY A 214 -22.80 20.80 10.98
N ARG A 215 -23.44 19.74 11.50
CA ARG A 215 -23.49 19.42 12.94
C ARG A 215 -22.13 19.44 13.63
N TYR A 216 -21.09 19.04 12.93
CA TYR A 216 -19.73 18.92 13.48
C TYR A 216 -18.82 20.09 13.13
N LYS A 217 -19.32 21.06 12.36
CA LYS A 217 -18.51 22.18 11.84
C LYS A 217 -17.89 23.01 12.94
N ALA A 218 -18.68 23.37 13.95
CA ALA A 218 -18.19 24.20 15.07
C ALA A 218 -17.09 23.50 15.88
N GLU A 219 -17.19 22.18 16.07
CA GLU A 219 -16.17 21.39 16.75
C GLU A 219 -14.89 21.29 15.93
N TRP A 220 -15.03 21.08 14.60
CA TRP A 220 -13.89 21.08 13.69
C TRP A 220 -13.19 22.43 13.65
N ASP A 221 -13.93 23.52 13.50
CA ASP A 221 -13.37 24.86 13.48
C ASP A 221 -12.62 25.18 14.79
N ARG A 222 -13.17 24.73 15.93
CA ARG A 222 -12.50 24.83 17.23
C ARG A 222 -11.17 24.08 17.25
N VAL A 223 -11.15 22.80 16.83
CA VAL A 223 -9.95 21.97 16.82
C VAL A 223 -8.89 22.54 15.88
N LEU A 224 -9.28 23.01 14.70
CA LEU A 224 -8.37 23.58 13.70
C LEU A 224 -7.73 24.91 14.15
N THR A 225 -8.34 25.60 15.11
CA THR A 225 -7.82 26.89 15.65
C THR A 225 -7.04 26.71 16.97
N MET A 226 -7.02 25.51 17.53
CA MET A 226 -6.28 25.21 18.76
C MET A 226 -4.77 25.23 18.53
N SER A 227 -4.03 25.70 19.53
CA SER A 227 -2.58 25.53 19.60
C SER A 227 -2.21 24.07 19.94
N GLU A 228 -0.98 23.66 19.62
CA GLU A 228 -0.48 22.31 19.95
C GLU A 228 -0.59 22.00 21.47
N GLN A 229 -0.40 22.99 22.32
CA GLN A 229 -0.50 22.83 23.77
C GLN A 229 -1.95 22.59 24.24
N GLU A 230 -2.91 23.25 23.65
CA GLU A 230 -4.33 23.05 23.92
C GLU A 230 -4.82 21.71 23.41
N LEU A 231 -4.39 21.31 22.19
CA LEU A 231 -4.68 19.98 21.65
C LEU A 231 -4.12 18.86 22.54
N ALA A 232 -2.89 19.02 23.02
CA ALA A 232 -2.28 18.04 23.92
C ALA A 232 -3.07 17.87 25.23
N LYS A 233 -3.62 18.96 25.78
CA LYS A 233 -4.47 18.90 26.98
C LYS A 233 -5.79 18.17 26.73
N VAL A 234 -6.49 18.51 25.66
CA VAL A 234 -7.74 17.85 25.27
C VAL A 234 -7.52 16.35 25.04
N CYS A 235 -6.43 15.97 24.35
CA CYS A 235 -6.08 14.56 24.13
C CYS A 235 -5.73 13.81 25.44
N ALA A 236 -5.18 14.49 26.44
CA ALA A 236 -4.88 13.90 27.74
C ALA A 236 -6.15 13.65 28.58
N GLU A 237 -7.16 14.51 28.45
CA GLU A 237 -8.46 14.38 29.14
C GLU A 237 -9.35 13.26 28.56
N LEU A 238 -9.08 12.82 27.31
CA LEU A 238 -9.84 11.77 26.62
C LEU A 238 -9.30 10.34 26.90
N LYS A 239 -8.26 10.20 27.68
CA LYS A 239 -7.68 8.92 28.14
C LYS A 239 -8.26 8.51 29.48
#